data_f42adcc53e1b925988ed1fc53aefaac3
#
_entry.id   f42adcc53e1b925988ed1fc53aefaac3
#
_cell.length_a   1.000
_cell.length_b   1.000
_cell.length_c   1.000
_cell.angle_alpha   90.00
_cell.angle_beta   90.00
_cell.angle_gamma   90.00
#
_symmetry.space_group_name_H-M   'P 1'
#
loop_
_entity.id
_entity.type
_entity.pdbx_description
1 polymer ?
#
loop_
_entity_poly.entity_id
_entity_poly.type
_entity_poly.pdbx_seq_one_letter_code
_entity_poly.pdbx_strand_id
1 'polypeptide(L)'
;MTIPLCKTGLDRHSPFGYACNRCLACCRFKKIQLNPYEIARLARNRGLSTTAFIARHTTNGGTVLRFQEDGSCGFLDAQGCSVHPDRPLVCRLYPLGRHVHFLGVEHFNQMECEPGCQGVFHENGTVEQYLAEQGAGPFMHAADVYLDLLWRLLETLKDDEAVQPSPSDNILETVRKVSDDPDGGHDLSWIDMDRALADYCRQSRLPVPADIEARMTLHIKAVRAWAA
;
A
#
# COMPACT_ATOMS: atom_id res chain seq x y z
N MET A 1 -0.39 -18.49 -4.74
CA MET A 1 -0.54 -19.13 -3.41
C MET A 1 -1.77 -18.58 -2.75
N THR A 2 -2.72 -19.41 -2.38
CA THR A 2 -3.89 -19.02 -1.56
C THR A 2 -3.45 -18.94 -0.10
N ILE A 3 -3.71 -17.83 0.57
CA ILE A 3 -3.44 -17.67 2.01
C ILE A 3 -4.60 -18.35 2.75
N PRO A 4 -4.33 -19.34 3.63
CA PRO A 4 -5.37 -19.98 4.42
C PRO A 4 -6.09 -18.97 5.33
N LEU A 5 -7.42 -19.07 5.42
CA LEU A 5 -8.26 -18.19 6.23
C LEU A 5 -8.84 -18.95 7.43
N CYS A 6 -8.77 -18.34 8.61
CA CYS A 6 -9.35 -18.88 9.84
C CYS A 6 -10.79 -18.40 10.07
N LYS A 7 -11.06 -17.11 9.81
CA LYS A 7 -12.39 -16.49 9.90
C LYS A 7 -12.59 -15.54 8.71
N THR A 8 -13.81 -15.47 8.20
CA THR A 8 -14.15 -14.60 7.05
C THR A 8 -15.35 -13.73 7.39
N GLY A 9 -15.45 -12.58 6.69
CA GLY A 9 -16.62 -11.71 6.80
C GLY A 9 -16.74 -10.98 8.13
N LEU A 10 -15.63 -10.74 8.83
CA LEU A 10 -15.62 -9.94 10.03
C LEU A 10 -15.93 -8.49 9.69
N ASP A 11 -16.68 -7.80 10.55
CA ASP A 11 -16.88 -6.36 10.53
C ASP A 11 -16.04 -5.68 11.63
N ARG A 12 -16.15 -4.35 11.76
CA ARG A 12 -15.42 -3.58 12.77
C ARG A 12 -15.81 -3.92 14.21
N HIS A 13 -17.01 -4.42 14.44
CA HIS A 13 -17.52 -4.79 15.75
C HIS A 13 -17.25 -6.24 16.13
N SER A 14 -16.81 -7.04 15.18
CA SER A 14 -16.49 -8.45 15.39
C SER A 14 -15.40 -8.63 16.44
N PRO A 15 -15.54 -9.59 17.36
CA PRO A 15 -14.50 -9.89 18.37
C PRO A 15 -13.18 -10.26 17.69
N PHE A 16 -12.13 -9.51 18.02
CA PHE A 16 -10.79 -9.74 17.48
C PHE A 16 -9.73 -9.06 18.34
N GLY A 17 -8.60 -9.74 18.50
CA GLY A 17 -7.39 -9.17 19.04
C GLY A 17 -6.19 -10.05 18.69
N TYR A 18 -5.03 -9.43 18.52
CA TYR A 18 -3.79 -10.12 18.19
C TYR A 18 -2.60 -9.42 18.84
N ALA A 19 -1.91 -10.13 19.73
CA ALA A 19 -0.68 -9.67 20.36
C ALA A 19 0.53 -10.17 19.56
N CYS A 20 1.24 -9.25 18.91
CA CYS A 20 2.46 -9.57 18.15
C CYS A 20 3.66 -9.70 19.08
N ASN A 21 4.28 -10.86 19.14
CA ASN A 21 5.50 -11.13 19.92
C ASN A 21 6.80 -10.89 19.13
N ARG A 22 6.74 -10.15 18.00
CA ARG A 22 7.88 -9.77 17.16
C ARG A 22 8.78 -10.96 16.75
N CYS A 23 8.18 -12.10 16.47
CA CYS A 23 8.89 -13.31 16.01
C CYS A 23 9.44 -13.20 14.57
N LEU A 24 9.09 -12.14 13.84
CA LEU A 24 9.56 -11.80 12.50
C LEU A 24 9.13 -12.78 11.38
N ALA A 25 8.32 -13.79 11.70
CA ALA A 25 7.85 -14.77 10.72
C ALA A 25 7.09 -14.11 9.55
N CYS A 26 6.21 -13.13 9.85
CA CYS A 26 5.46 -12.38 8.84
C CYS A 26 6.31 -11.40 8.00
N CYS A 27 7.60 -11.20 8.34
CA CYS A 27 8.53 -10.32 7.61
C CYS A 27 9.34 -11.05 6.54
N ARG A 28 8.94 -12.27 6.15
CA ARG A 28 9.67 -13.09 5.19
C ARG A 28 8.75 -13.58 4.08
N PHE A 29 9.33 -13.71 2.87
CA PHE A 29 8.68 -14.31 1.69
C PHE A 29 7.33 -13.67 1.34
N LYS A 30 7.23 -12.34 1.45
CA LYS A 30 6.02 -11.57 1.14
C LYS A 30 6.19 -10.73 -0.12
N LYS A 31 5.08 -10.47 -0.78
CA LYS A 31 4.96 -9.42 -1.80
C LYS A 31 4.16 -8.28 -1.19
N ILE A 32 4.84 -7.21 -0.77
CA ILE A 32 4.23 -6.04 -0.16
C ILE A 32 4.07 -4.97 -1.23
N GLN A 33 2.84 -4.74 -1.64
CA GLN A 33 2.49 -3.64 -2.54
C GLN A 33 2.44 -2.33 -1.75
N LEU A 34 2.90 -1.25 -2.38
CA LEU A 34 2.96 0.08 -1.80
C LEU A 34 2.17 1.07 -2.65
N ASN A 35 1.46 1.97 -1.99
CA ASN A 35 0.90 3.16 -2.62
C ASN A 35 1.82 4.39 -2.41
N PRO A 36 1.61 5.52 -3.12
CA PRO A 36 2.47 6.70 -3.00
C PRO A 36 2.57 7.27 -1.58
N TYR A 37 1.51 7.17 -0.77
CA TYR A 37 1.54 7.62 0.63
C TYR A 37 2.48 6.76 1.48
N GLU A 38 2.41 5.45 1.34
CA GLU A 38 3.29 4.52 2.06
C GLU A 38 4.76 4.70 1.66
N ILE A 39 5.02 4.92 0.36
CA ILE A 39 6.35 5.27 -0.14
C ILE A 39 6.86 6.56 0.51
N ALA A 40 6.03 7.60 0.56
CA ALA A 40 6.41 8.88 1.17
C ALA A 40 6.66 8.75 2.68
N ARG A 41 5.87 7.95 3.40
CA ARG A 41 6.07 7.64 4.82
C ARG A 41 7.41 6.92 5.06
N LEU A 42 7.67 5.88 4.29
CA LEU A 42 8.91 5.10 4.37
C LEU A 42 10.13 5.91 3.96
N ALA A 43 10.03 6.70 2.89
CA ALA A 43 11.09 7.60 2.44
C ALA A 43 11.46 8.62 3.53
N ARG A 44 10.45 9.29 4.12
CA ARG A 44 10.65 10.22 5.24
C ARG A 44 11.33 9.54 6.45
N ASN A 45 10.90 8.34 6.80
CA ASN A 45 11.50 7.55 7.89
C ASN A 45 13.01 7.29 7.66
N ARG A 46 13.39 7.10 6.39
CA ARG A 46 14.79 6.83 5.99
C ARG A 46 15.59 8.08 5.63
N GLY A 47 15.00 9.27 5.74
CA GLY A 47 15.64 10.53 5.34
C GLY A 47 15.92 10.62 3.83
N LEU A 48 15.07 9.99 3.00
CA LEU A 48 15.20 9.94 1.55
C LEU A 48 14.06 10.75 0.87
N SER A 49 14.29 11.17 -0.38
CA SER A 49 13.19 11.51 -1.28
C SER A 49 12.43 10.26 -1.72
N THR A 50 11.19 10.41 -2.20
CA THR A 50 10.43 9.28 -2.75
C THR A 50 11.13 8.69 -3.97
N THR A 51 11.75 9.49 -4.83
CA THR A 51 12.58 9.04 -5.96
C THR A 51 13.73 8.13 -5.49
N ALA A 52 14.49 8.58 -4.48
CA ALA A 52 15.62 7.81 -3.97
C ALA A 52 15.16 6.52 -3.24
N PHE A 53 14.02 6.59 -2.56
CA PHE A 53 13.41 5.42 -1.91
C PHE A 53 12.98 4.37 -2.93
N ILE A 54 12.25 4.78 -3.97
CA ILE A 54 11.79 3.91 -5.06
C ILE A 54 12.99 3.18 -5.68
N ALA A 55 14.03 3.90 -6.06
CA ALA A 55 15.21 3.31 -6.68
C ALA A 55 15.92 2.27 -5.78
N ARG A 56 15.96 2.49 -4.47
CA ARG A 56 16.74 1.65 -3.54
C ARG A 56 15.94 0.51 -2.93
N HIS A 57 14.67 0.74 -2.62
CA HIS A 57 13.88 -0.11 -1.73
C HIS A 57 12.67 -0.75 -2.39
N THR A 58 12.46 -0.51 -3.69
CA THR A 58 11.34 -1.09 -4.42
C THR A 58 11.76 -1.84 -5.68
N THR A 59 10.81 -2.57 -6.23
CA THR A 59 10.86 -3.24 -7.53
C THR A 59 9.59 -2.91 -8.31
N ASN A 60 9.43 -3.42 -9.52
CA ASN A 60 8.25 -3.24 -10.35
C ASN A 60 7.81 -1.75 -10.46
N GLY A 61 8.74 -0.90 -10.89
CA GLY A 61 8.45 0.52 -11.08
C GLY A 61 8.05 1.30 -9.82
N GLY A 62 8.40 0.80 -8.64
CA GLY A 62 8.07 1.45 -7.36
C GLY A 62 6.92 0.80 -6.59
N THR A 63 6.16 -0.10 -7.21
CA THR A 63 4.91 -0.62 -6.62
C THR A 63 5.10 -1.75 -5.60
N VAL A 64 6.27 -2.37 -5.53
CA VAL A 64 6.53 -3.52 -4.64
C VAL A 64 7.77 -3.28 -3.80
N LEU A 65 7.65 -3.49 -2.50
CA LEU A 65 8.79 -3.43 -1.57
C LEU A 65 9.82 -4.50 -1.91
N ARG A 66 11.10 -4.10 -1.92
CA ARG A 66 12.21 -5.02 -2.18
C ARG A 66 12.45 -5.94 -0.99
N PHE A 67 12.54 -7.23 -1.28
CA PHE A 67 12.98 -8.26 -0.33
C PHE A 67 14.41 -8.68 -0.67
N GLN A 68 15.14 -9.17 0.32
CA GLN A 68 16.48 -9.69 0.16
C GLN A 68 16.44 -11.09 -0.49
N GLU A 69 17.58 -11.59 -0.94
CA GLU A 69 17.69 -12.89 -1.59
C GLU A 69 17.30 -14.07 -0.66
N ASP A 70 17.53 -13.92 0.65
CA ASP A 70 17.10 -14.89 1.67
C ASP A 70 15.60 -14.82 1.99
N GLY A 71 14.83 -14.00 1.26
CA GLY A 71 13.41 -13.77 1.44
C GLY A 71 13.06 -12.85 2.60
N SER A 72 14.01 -12.25 3.30
CA SER A 72 13.73 -11.30 4.37
C SER A 72 13.34 -9.92 3.82
N CYS A 73 12.49 -9.20 4.56
CA CYS A 73 12.16 -7.81 4.26
C CYS A 73 13.41 -6.93 4.34
N GLY A 74 13.62 -6.02 3.37
CA GLY A 74 14.76 -5.11 3.35
C GLY A 74 14.87 -4.16 4.56
N PHE A 75 13.83 -4.08 5.40
CA PHE A 75 13.80 -3.30 6.64
C PHE A 75 13.84 -4.15 7.90
N LEU A 76 14.15 -5.43 7.77
CA LEU A 76 14.33 -6.32 8.89
C LEU A 76 15.78 -6.24 9.38
N ASP A 77 15.96 -5.95 10.67
CA ASP A 77 17.27 -5.96 11.35
C ASP A 77 17.22 -6.83 12.62
N ALA A 78 18.30 -6.82 13.41
CA ALA A 78 18.41 -7.63 14.62
C ALA A 78 17.40 -7.23 15.72
N GLN A 79 16.88 -6.00 15.69
CA GLN A 79 15.87 -5.49 16.63
C GLN A 79 14.45 -5.62 16.09
N GLY A 80 14.27 -6.07 14.85
CA GLY A 80 12.98 -6.23 14.21
C GLY A 80 12.77 -5.32 13.00
N CYS A 81 11.57 -4.77 12.86
CA CYS A 81 11.25 -3.88 11.75
C CYS A 81 11.79 -2.46 12.01
N SER A 82 12.83 -2.05 11.28
CA SER A 82 13.49 -0.73 11.44
C SER A 82 12.60 0.46 10.99
N VAL A 83 11.49 0.19 10.30
CA VAL A 83 10.50 1.19 9.88
C VAL A 83 9.13 0.95 10.56
N HIS A 84 9.11 0.30 11.72
CA HIS A 84 7.87 -0.13 12.38
C HIS A 84 6.82 0.99 12.55
N PRO A 85 7.14 2.24 12.91
CA PRO A 85 6.17 3.34 12.99
C PRO A 85 5.52 3.69 11.64
N ASP A 86 6.23 3.47 10.54
CA ASP A 86 5.80 3.82 9.18
C ASP A 86 5.59 2.59 8.29
N ARG A 87 5.47 1.38 8.90
CA ARG A 87 5.25 0.15 8.16
C ARG A 87 3.97 0.21 7.31
N PRO A 88 3.96 -0.43 6.12
CA PRO A 88 2.80 -0.44 5.22
C PRO A 88 1.52 -0.96 5.86
N LEU A 89 0.37 -0.61 5.29
CA LEU A 89 -0.95 -1.03 5.76
C LEU A 89 -1.06 -2.54 5.96
N VAL A 90 -0.62 -3.33 4.98
CA VAL A 90 -0.68 -4.79 5.06
C VAL A 90 0.13 -5.34 6.25
N CYS A 91 1.23 -4.69 6.63
CA CYS A 91 2.00 -5.06 7.82
C CYS A 91 1.31 -4.63 9.13
N ARG A 92 0.50 -3.56 9.09
CA ARG A 92 -0.30 -3.09 10.23
C ARG A 92 -1.49 -3.98 10.49
N LEU A 93 -2.15 -4.40 9.42
CA LEU A 93 -3.35 -5.23 9.49
C LEU A 93 -3.05 -6.67 9.89
N TYR A 94 -1.85 -7.20 9.55
CA TYR A 94 -1.55 -8.62 9.80
C TYR A 94 -1.88 -9.04 11.25
N PRO A 95 -2.62 -10.13 11.47
CA PRO A 95 -3.05 -11.15 10.51
C PRO A 95 -4.47 -10.94 9.92
N LEU A 96 -4.96 -9.70 9.83
CA LEU A 96 -6.19 -9.38 9.12
C LEU A 96 -5.91 -9.01 7.65
N GLY A 97 -6.76 -9.49 6.74
CA GLY A 97 -6.89 -8.97 5.39
C GLY A 97 -8.13 -8.08 5.30
N ARG A 98 -7.99 -6.86 4.82
CA ARG A 98 -9.09 -5.92 4.57
C ARG A 98 -9.56 -6.04 3.14
N HIS A 99 -10.85 -6.15 2.94
CA HIS A 99 -11.50 -6.16 1.65
C HIS A 99 -12.54 -5.04 1.59
N VAL A 100 -12.49 -4.24 0.53
CA VAL A 100 -13.44 -3.16 0.28
C VAL A 100 -14.14 -3.45 -1.05
N HIS A 101 -15.46 -3.59 -0.99
CA HIS A 101 -16.28 -3.75 -2.19
C HIS A 101 -16.45 -2.38 -2.88
N PHE A 102 -16.68 -2.38 -4.20
CA PHE A 102 -16.88 -1.15 -4.99
C PHE A 102 -18.02 -0.25 -4.48
N LEU A 103 -18.98 -0.79 -3.71
CA LEU A 103 -20.04 -0.05 -3.02
C LEU A 103 -19.60 0.55 -1.67
N GLY A 104 -18.31 0.47 -1.33
CA GLY A 104 -17.78 0.98 -0.07
C GLY A 104 -18.02 0.08 1.14
N VAL A 105 -18.62 -1.10 0.96
CA VAL A 105 -18.78 -2.08 2.04
C VAL A 105 -17.44 -2.74 2.32
N GLU A 106 -17.02 -2.68 3.58
CA GLU A 106 -15.76 -3.25 4.04
C GLU A 106 -16.00 -4.51 4.88
N HIS A 107 -15.15 -5.50 4.73
CA HIS A 107 -15.08 -6.66 5.60
C HIS A 107 -13.63 -7.10 5.80
N PHE A 108 -13.41 -7.90 6.83
CA PHE A 108 -12.09 -8.41 7.19
C PHE A 108 -12.08 -9.93 7.22
N ASN A 109 -10.95 -10.49 6.83
CA ASN A 109 -10.70 -11.92 6.96
C ASN A 109 -9.49 -12.13 7.85
N GLN A 110 -9.61 -13.03 8.81
CA GLN A 110 -8.48 -13.46 9.64
C GLN A 110 -7.70 -14.53 8.88
N MET A 111 -6.45 -14.23 8.60
CA MET A 111 -5.52 -15.15 7.96
C MET A 111 -4.89 -16.09 8.99
N GLU A 112 -4.52 -17.29 8.56
CA GLU A 112 -3.65 -18.15 9.33
C GLU A 112 -2.28 -17.49 9.51
N CYS A 113 -1.71 -17.61 10.70
CA CYS A 113 -0.37 -17.08 10.94
C CYS A 113 0.69 -17.89 10.22
N GLU A 114 1.79 -17.23 9.85
CA GLU A 114 2.94 -17.90 9.27
C GLU A 114 3.48 -19.00 10.19
N PRO A 115 4.01 -20.09 9.64
CA PRO A 115 4.67 -21.14 10.42
C PRO A 115 5.74 -20.55 11.35
N GLY A 116 5.71 -20.95 12.62
CA GLY A 116 6.61 -20.42 13.64
C GLY A 116 6.22 -19.05 14.21
N CYS A 117 5.07 -18.50 13.83
CA CYS A 117 4.54 -17.30 14.44
C CYS A 117 4.28 -17.52 15.94
N GLN A 118 4.76 -16.58 16.75
CA GLN A 118 4.59 -16.58 18.21
C GLN A 118 3.51 -15.60 18.69
N GLY A 119 2.79 -14.97 17.77
CA GLY A 119 1.68 -14.09 18.10
C GLY A 119 0.49 -14.84 18.68
N VAL A 120 -0.27 -14.20 19.54
CA VAL A 120 -1.39 -14.80 20.28
C VAL A 120 -2.68 -14.09 19.90
N PHE A 121 -3.67 -14.85 19.44
CA PHE A 121 -5.03 -14.37 19.23
C PHE A 121 -5.78 -14.32 20.56
N HIS A 122 -6.65 -13.35 20.71
CA HIS A 122 -7.62 -13.22 21.79
C HIS A 122 -8.92 -12.55 21.30
N GLU A 123 -9.98 -12.63 22.10
CA GLU A 123 -11.28 -12.03 21.78
C GLU A 123 -11.65 -10.88 22.74
N ASN A 124 -10.66 -10.30 23.44
CA ASN A 124 -10.85 -9.22 24.40
C ASN A 124 -10.88 -7.83 23.75
N GLY A 125 -11.35 -7.75 22.51
CA GLY A 125 -11.45 -6.50 21.78
C GLY A 125 -12.24 -6.70 20.51
N THR A 126 -12.27 -5.66 19.67
CA THR A 126 -12.91 -5.67 18.35
C THR A 126 -11.91 -5.38 17.26
N VAL A 127 -12.28 -5.69 16.01
CA VAL A 127 -11.51 -5.30 14.84
C VAL A 127 -11.20 -3.79 14.86
N GLU A 128 -12.18 -2.93 15.19
CA GLU A 128 -12.00 -1.47 15.28
C GLU A 128 -10.92 -1.08 16.29
N GLN A 129 -10.94 -1.67 17.47
CA GLN A 129 -9.93 -1.41 18.50
C GLN A 129 -8.55 -1.85 18.04
N TYR A 130 -8.45 -3.02 17.42
CA TYR A 130 -7.20 -3.49 16.85
C TYR A 130 -6.66 -2.55 15.76
N LEU A 131 -7.50 -2.09 14.83
CA LEU A 131 -7.12 -1.12 13.80
C LEU A 131 -6.60 0.19 14.40
N ALA A 132 -7.25 0.68 15.45
CA ALA A 132 -6.84 1.90 16.15
C ALA A 132 -5.47 1.71 16.83
N GLU A 133 -5.25 0.60 17.54
CA GLU A 133 -3.97 0.25 18.18
C GLU A 133 -2.82 0.12 17.17
N GLN A 134 -3.11 -0.39 15.97
CA GLN A 134 -2.14 -0.48 14.88
C GLN A 134 -1.90 0.87 14.17
N GLY A 135 -2.66 1.92 14.49
CA GLY A 135 -2.61 3.21 13.80
C GLY A 135 -2.94 3.07 12.30
N ALA A 136 -3.89 2.19 11.96
CA ALA A 136 -4.21 1.84 10.58
C ALA A 136 -4.99 2.93 9.83
N GLY A 137 -5.72 3.80 10.53
CA GLY A 137 -6.66 4.77 9.95
C GLY A 137 -6.09 5.59 8.78
N PRO A 138 -4.98 6.35 8.95
CA PRO A 138 -4.40 7.14 7.85
C PRO A 138 -3.99 6.31 6.64
N PHE A 139 -3.46 5.11 6.87
CA PHE A 139 -3.04 4.19 5.80
C PHE A 139 -4.22 3.58 5.06
N MET A 140 -5.31 3.26 5.77
CA MET A 140 -6.56 2.79 5.17
C MET A 140 -7.18 3.87 4.30
N HIS A 141 -7.26 5.11 4.82
CA HIS A 141 -7.73 6.25 4.05
C HIS A 141 -6.89 6.46 2.77
N ALA A 142 -5.57 6.44 2.89
CA ALA A 142 -4.69 6.55 1.73
C ALA A 142 -4.92 5.42 0.71
N ALA A 143 -5.04 4.18 1.17
CA ALA A 143 -5.32 3.04 0.30
C ALA A 143 -6.63 3.22 -0.47
N ASP A 144 -7.71 3.67 0.19
CA ASP A 144 -9.01 3.88 -0.43
C ASP A 144 -8.97 5.00 -1.49
N VAL A 145 -8.31 6.11 -1.17
CA VAL A 145 -8.24 7.27 -2.09
C VAL A 145 -7.37 6.96 -3.31
N TYR A 146 -6.25 6.24 -3.14
CA TYR A 146 -5.43 5.82 -4.27
C TYR A 146 -6.10 4.73 -5.10
N LEU A 147 -6.87 3.85 -4.48
CA LEU A 147 -7.66 2.86 -5.23
C LEU A 147 -8.73 3.55 -6.10
N ASP A 148 -9.48 4.53 -5.56
CA ASP A 148 -10.42 5.35 -6.33
C ASP A 148 -9.73 6.07 -7.50
N LEU A 149 -8.56 6.65 -7.25
CA LEU A 149 -7.77 7.29 -8.28
C LEU A 149 -7.40 6.32 -9.40
N LEU A 150 -6.89 5.14 -9.07
CA LEU A 150 -6.50 4.12 -10.04
C LEU A 150 -7.70 3.62 -10.85
N TRP A 151 -8.86 3.43 -10.22
CA TRP A 151 -10.10 3.07 -10.94
C TRP A 151 -10.46 4.10 -11.99
N ARG A 152 -10.41 5.39 -11.66
CA ARG A 152 -10.70 6.49 -12.59
C ARG A 152 -9.70 6.55 -13.74
N LEU A 153 -8.42 6.36 -13.44
CA LEU A 153 -7.38 6.29 -14.47
C LEU A 153 -7.62 5.11 -15.43
N LEU A 154 -8.02 3.95 -14.92
CA LEU A 154 -8.35 2.80 -15.75
C LEU A 154 -9.63 3.02 -16.58
N GLU A 155 -10.61 3.75 -16.06
CA GLU A 155 -11.81 4.11 -16.83
C GLU A 155 -11.47 5.00 -18.03
N THR A 156 -10.57 5.97 -17.87
CA THR A 156 -10.12 6.81 -18.97
C THR A 156 -9.33 6.04 -20.03
N LEU A 157 -8.61 4.97 -19.63
CA LEU A 157 -7.85 4.12 -20.56
C LEU A 157 -8.71 3.08 -21.29
N LYS A 158 -9.93 2.77 -20.80
CA LYS A 158 -10.85 1.83 -21.47
C LYS A 158 -11.41 2.34 -22.79
N ASP A 159 -11.40 3.63 -23.02
CA ASP A 159 -11.78 4.23 -24.31
C ASP A 159 -10.72 3.98 -25.38
N ASP A 160 -9.51 3.53 -25.02
CA ASP A 160 -8.50 3.00 -25.92
C ASP A 160 -8.70 1.48 -26.09
N GLU A 161 -9.05 1.01 -27.29
CA GLU A 161 -9.37 -0.40 -27.63
C GLU A 161 -8.24 -1.41 -27.28
N ALA A 162 -7.05 -0.94 -26.89
CA ALA A 162 -5.87 -1.75 -26.61
C ALA A 162 -5.81 -2.34 -25.19
N VAL A 163 -6.60 -1.86 -24.21
CA VAL A 163 -6.49 -2.26 -22.81
C VAL A 163 -7.81 -2.80 -22.29
N GLN A 164 -8.03 -4.11 -22.42
CA GLN A 164 -9.16 -4.80 -21.77
C GLN A 164 -8.63 -5.53 -20.50
N PRO A 165 -8.94 -5.04 -19.27
CA PRO A 165 -8.57 -5.75 -18.06
C PRO A 165 -9.37 -7.05 -17.95
N SER A 166 -8.67 -8.17 -17.68
CA SER A 166 -9.32 -9.42 -17.34
C SER A 166 -10.00 -9.33 -15.95
N PRO A 167 -11.15 -9.95 -15.72
CA PRO A 167 -11.83 -9.97 -14.42
C PRO A 167 -10.97 -10.55 -13.27
N SER A 168 -9.91 -11.28 -13.59
CA SER A 168 -8.98 -11.88 -12.65
C SER A 168 -7.76 -10.99 -12.33
N ASP A 169 -7.56 -9.90 -13.05
CA ASP A 169 -6.40 -9.04 -12.86
C ASP A 169 -6.61 -8.11 -11.65
N ASN A 170 -5.65 -8.14 -10.73
CA ASN A 170 -5.54 -7.12 -9.68
C ASN A 170 -5.29 -5.77 -10.37
N ILE A 171 -5.99 -4.72 -9.94
CA ILE A 171 -5.93 -3.38 -10.53
C ILE A 171 -4.49 -2.85 -10.65
N LEU A 172 -3.65 -3.09 -9.63
CA LEU A 172 -2.23 -2.73 -9.67
C LEU A 172 -1.45 -3.54 -10.70
N GLU A 173 -1.89 -4.75 -11.01
CA GLU A 173 -1.28 -5.60 -12.03
C GLU A 173 -1.71 -5.16 -13.44
N THR A 174 -2.95 -4.69 -13.59
CA THR A 174 -3.44 -4.07 -14.83
C THR A 174 -2.70 -2.76 -15.11
N VAL A 175 -2.58 -1.89 -14.11
CA VAL A 175 -1.78 -0.65 -14.23
C VAL A 175 -0.32 -0.97 -14.55
N ARG A 176 0.26 -2.04 -14.00
CA ARG A 176 1.60 -2.49 -14.33
C ARG A 176 1.71 -2.97 -15.79
N LYS A 177 0.75 -3.78 -16.28
CA LYS A 177 0.74 -4.26 -17.67
C LYS A 177 0.70 -3.11 -18.66
N VAL A 178 -0.11 -2.09 -18.36
CA VAL A 178 -0.17 -0.85 -19.15
C VAL A 178 1.16 -0.08 -19.08
N SER A 179 1.88 -0.16 -17.97
CA SER A 179 3.16 0.53 -17.75
C SER A 179 4.38 -0.23 -18.27
N ASP A 180 4.29 -1.57 -18.37
CA ASP A 180 5.37 -2.44 -18.88
C ASP A 180 5.36 -2.54 -20.44
N ASP A 181 4.48 -1.81 -21.12
CA ASP A 181 4.49 -1.73 -22.59
C ASP A 181 5.73 -0.97 -23.03
N PRO A 182 6.73 -1.63 -23.64
CA PRO A 182 7.99 -1.00 -24.03
C PRO A 182 7.85 0.10 -25.08
N ASP A 183 6.74 0.12 -25.82
CA ASP A 183 6.46 1.12 -26.86
C ASP A 183 5.42 2.18 -26.40
N GLY A 184 4.68 1.93 -25.31
CA GLY A 184 3.58 2.77 -24.84
C GLY A 184 3.99 3.93 -23.94
N GLY A 185 5.20 3.96 -23.40
CA GLY A 185 5.76 5.08 -22.62
C GLY A 185 4.95 5.47 -21.40
N HIS A 186 4.16 4.57 -20.81
CA HIS A 186 3.37 4.85 -19.61
C HIS A 186 4.29 5.09 -18.42
N ASP A 187 4.45 6.38 -18.12
CA ASP A 187 5.30 6.87 -17.04
C ASP A 187 4.67 6.58 -15.67
N LEU A 188 5.24 5.62 -14.93
CA LEU A 188 4.89 5.40 -13.50
C LEU A 188 5.35 6.57 -12.61
N SER A 189 5.66 7.73 -13.17
CA SER A 189 6.03 8.92 -12.39
C SER A 189 4.96 9.35 -11.39
N TRP A 190 3.71 8.95 -11.59
CA TRP A 190 2.63 9.19 -10.63
C TRP A 190 2.86 8.54 -9.26
N ILE A 191 3.66 7.46 -9.18
CA ILE A 191 3.96 6.82 -7.89
C ILE A 191 5.02 7.59 -7.09
N ASP A 192 5.85 8.39 -7.77
CA ASP A 192 6.86 9.25 -7.16
C ASP A 192 6.25 10.58 -6.73
N MET A 193 5.79 10.63 -5.48
CA MET A 193 5.11 11.81 -4.93
C MET A 193 5.97 13.07 -4.99
N ASP A 194 7.28 12.99 -4.73
CA ASP A 194 8.15 14.17 -4.74
C ASP A 194 8.28 14.75 -6.14
N ARG A 195 8.47 13.90 -7.14
CA ARG A 195 8.54 14.30 -8.55
C ARG A 195 7.23 14.91 -9.03
N ALA A 196 6.12 14.21 -8.78
CA ALA A 196 4.79 14.66 -9.16
C ALA A 196 4.45 16.04 -8.55
N LEU A 197 4.72 16.21 -7.26
CA LEU A 197 4.48 17.46 -6.57
C LEU A 197 5.40 18.59 -7.04
N ALA A 198 6.69 18.28 -7.30
CA ALA A 198 7.62 19.30 -7.81
C ALA A 198 7.15 19.88 -9.16
N ASP A 199 6.66 19.02 -10.05
CA ASP A 199 6.18 19.43 -11.37
C ASP A 199 4.85 20.18 -11.27
N TYR A 200 3.88 19.64 -10.54
CA TYR A 200 2.57 20.28 -10.35
C TYR A 200 2.68 21.65 -9.65
N CYS A 201 3.44 21.73 -8.56
CA CYS A 201 3.60 22.96 -7.79
C CYS A 201 4.34 24.04 -8.60
N ARG A 202 5.31 23.65 -9.44
CA ARG A 202 6.01 24.59 -10.33
C ARG A 202 5.03 25.20 -11.34
N GLN A 203 4.20 24.38 -11.98
CA GLN A 203 3.21 24.81 -12.96
C GLN A 203 2.12 25.68 -12.34
N SER A 204 1.63 25.27 -11.15
CA SER A 204 0.53 25.95 -10.46
C SER A 204 0.99 27.11 -9.55
N ARG A 205 2.29 27.36 -9.43
CA ARG A 205 2.89 28.37 -8.53
C ARG A 205 2.51 28.18 -7.06
N LEU A 206 2.40 26.93 -6.62
CA LEU A 206 2.08 26.56 -5.25
C LEU A 206 3.33 26.10 -4.50
N PRO A 207 3.43 26.31 -3.18
CA PRO A 207 4.48 25.69 -2.38
C PRO A 207 4.19 24.21 -2.19
N VAL A 208 5.28 23.39 -2.14
CA VAL A 208 5.15 21.98 -1.78
C VAL A 208 4.88 21.87 -0.28
N PRO A 209 3.80 21.24 0.18
CA PRO A 209 3.49 21.10 1.60
C PRO A 209 4.56 20.31 2.35
N ALA A 210 4.80 20.65 3.63
CA ALA A 210 5.68 19.89 4.52
C ALA A 210 4.96 18.71 5.18
N ASP A 211 3.65 18.88 5.46
CA ASP A 211 2.81 17.84 6.05
C ASP A 211 2.47 16.74 5.04
N ILE A 212 2.54 15.48 5.49
CA ILE A 212 2.42 14.33 4.58
C ILE A 212 0.97 14.12 4.10
N GLU A 213 -0.02 14.44 4.90
CA GLU A 213 -1.44 14.33 4.52
C GLU A 213 -1.79 15.41 3.51
N ALA A 214 -1.28 16.63 3.71
CA ALA A 214 -1.41 17.71 2.74
C ALA A 214 -0.70 17.39 1.42
N ARG A 215 0.47 16.73 1.47
CA ARG A 215 1.20 16.25 0.29
C ARG A 215 0.38 15.22 -0.47
N MET A 216 -0.19 14.22 0.23
CA MET A 216 -1.06 13.21 -0.37
C MET A 216 -2.26 13.87 -1.08
N THR A 217 -2.95 14.78 -0.41
CA THR A 217 -4.10 15.50 -0.98
C THR A 217 -3.71 16.25 -2.25
N LEU A 218 -2.57 16.94 -2.24
CA LEU A 218 -2.09 17.69 -3.40
C LEU A 218 -1.60 16.76 -4.53
N HIS A 219 -0.97 15.65 -4.16
CA HIS A 219 -0.53 14.63 -5.11
C HIS A 219 -1.70 14.02 -5.89
N ILE A 220 -2.80 13.71 -5.23
CA ILE A 220 -4.02 13.22 -5.87
C ILE A 220 -4.57 14.25 -6.88
N LYS A 221 -4.53 15.56 -6.52
CA LYS A 221 -4.90 16.62 -7.45
C LYS A 221 -3.97 16.69 -8.65
N ALA A 222 -2.66 16.56 -8.42
CA ALA A 222 -1.67 16.56 -9.48
C ALA A 222 -1.90 15.42 -10.47
N VAL A 223 -2.07 14.19 -9.98
CA VAL A 223 -2.28 13.01 -10.82
C VAL A 223 -3.60 13.11 -11.60
N ARG A 224 -4.68 13.59 -10.97
CA ARG A 224 -5.96 13.84 -11.68
C ARG A 224 -5.83 14.88 -12.79
N ALA A 225 -5.01 15.92 -12.58
CA ALA A 225 -4.78 16.93 -13.59
C ALA A 225 -3.95 16.43 -14.78
N TRP A 226 -3.19 15.36 -14.64
CA TRP A 226 -2.48 14.73 -15.76
C TRP A 226 -3.36 13.81 -16.60
N ALA A 227 -4.41 13.27 -15.99
CA ALA A 227 -5.34 12.34 -16.64
C ALA A 227 -6.55 13.03 -17.31
N ALA A 228 -6.65 14.36 -17.19
CA ALA A 228 -7.72 15.18 -17.78
C ALA A 228 -7.30 15.78 -19.10
#